data_fe413b371913a9546db0beee08f1ebf3
#
_entry.id   fe413b371913a9546db0beee08f1ebf3
#
_cell.length_a   1.000
_cell.length_b   1.000
_cell.length_c   1.000
_cell.angle_alpha   90.00
_cell.angle_beta   90.00
_cell.angle_gamma   90.00
#
_symmetry.space_group_name_H-M   'P 1'
#
loop_
_entity.id
_entity.type
_entity.pdbx_description
1 polymer ?
#
loop_
_entity_poly.entity_id
_entity_poly.type
_entity_poly.pdbx_seq_one_letter_code
_entity_poly.pdbx_strand_id
1 'polypeptide(L)'
;MKALMLAAGVGRRLFGDDNDDLPKALLRFEGQSLLERHIEMLQICNIEELVLVVGHRKEDLIAEALKVAHDGFIRWIDNPRYREGPILSLAAGEEVLRSGSDVLFMDSDVLYHPLLLEKLIASPHRTCFIVDREFQSDDDPVKVCLKDDIVVDFGKVIGEDHDMVGEWPGFMKMESCIAGLMMDAAQKIIDAEEIEGSYERVMKAVLKSEPPETFGFEDVTNIPWVEIDYPSDFEKATDKVFPRISDYLAQLSVTQITPDG
;
A
#
# COMPACT_ATOMS: atom_id res chain seq x y z
N MET A 1 11.60 -11.39 1.59
CA MET A 1 10.64 -10.32 1.97
C MET A 1 9.23 -10.82 1.75
N LYS A 2 8.32 -10.55 2.69
CA LYS A 2 6.89 -10.89 2.57
C LYS A 2 6.08 -9.62 2.33
N ALA A 3 4.95 -9.73 1.63
CA ALA A 3 4.01 -8.62 1.49
C ALA A 3 2.84 -8.78 2.48
N LEU A 4 2.43 -7.68 3.09
CA LEU A 4 1.22 -7.55 3.89
C LEU A 4 0.31 -6.54 3.23
N MET A 5 -0.86 -6.97 2.74
CA MET A 5 -1.82 -6.11 2.05
C MET A 5 -3.12 -6.02 2.82
N LEU A 6 -3.60 -4.80 3.07
CA LEU A 6 -4.88 -4.57 3.73
C LEU A 6 -6.00 -4.44 2.71
N ALA A 7 -6.92 -5.40 2.67
CA ALA A 7 -8.06 -5.44 1.75
C ALA A 7 -9.40 -5.72 2.46
N ALA A 8 -9.49 -5.42 3.75
CA ALA A 8 -10.67 -5.73 4.55
C ALA A 8 -11.78 -4.67 4.48
N GLY A 9 -11.51 -3.50 3.92
CA GLY A 9 -12.37 -2.33 3.92
C GLY A 9 -13.63 -2.46 3.06
N VAL A 10 -14.68 -1.68 3.40
CA VAL A 10 -15.98 -1.67 2.68
C VAL A 10 -16.09 -0.62 1.57
N GLY A 11 -15.11 0.28 1.43
CA GLY A 11 -15.10 1.28 0.35
C GLY A 11 -16.19 2.36 0.42
N ARG A 12 -16.66 2.75 1.62
CA ARG A 12 -17.81 3.65 1.82
C ARG A 12 -17.73 4.98 1.04
N ARG A 13 -16.54 5.55 0.93
CA ARG A 13 -16.33 6.83 0.23
C ARG A 13 -16.60 6.73 -1.28
N LEU A 14 -16.32 5.58 -1.86
CA LEU A 14 -16.50 5.33 -3.30
C LEU A 14 -17.93 4.91 -3.64
N PHE A 15 -18.51 4.00 -2.84
CA PHE A 15 -19.77 3.33 -3.16
C PHE A 15 -20.96 3.78 -2.30
N GLY A 16 -20.72 4.59 -1.23
CA GLY A 16 -21.74 4.94 -0.26
C GLY A 16 -21.87 3.90 0.86
N ASP A 17 -22.99 3.98 1.60
CA ASP A 17 -23.22 3.13 2.77
C ASP A 17 -23.90 1.77 2.43
N ASP A 18 -24.28 1.54 1.18
CA ASP A 18 -24.85 0.27 0.72
C ASP A 18 -23.81 -0.84 0.72
N ASN A 19 -24.06 -1.86 1.55
CA ASN A 19 -23.08 -2.87 1.95
C ASN A 19 -22.85 -4.01 0.95
N ASP A 20 -23.34 -3.90 -0.29
CA ASP A 20 -23.28 -5.01 -1.27
C ASP A 20 -22.25 -4.77 -2.39
N ASP A 21 -21.56 -3.64 -2.36
CA ASP A 21 -20.57 -3.30 -3.36
C ASP A 21 -19.29 -4.13 -3.25
N LEU A 22 -18.65 -4.32 -4.40
CA LEU A 22 -17.38 -5.04 -4.47
C LEU A 22 -16.28 -4.30 -3.70
N PRO A 23 -15.34 -5.02 -3.05
CA PRO A 23 -14.13 -4.39 -2.50
C PRO A 23 -13.39 -3.59 -3.57
N LYS A 24 -12.82 -2.43 -3.21
CA LYS A 24 -12.06 -1.57 -4.13
C LYS A 24 -10.95 -2.33 -4.87
N ALA A 25 -10.29 -3.28 -4.20
CA ALA A 25 -9.26 -4.13 -4.79
C ALA A 25 -9.77 -4.95 -6.01
N LEU A 26 -11.09 -5.11 -6.17
CA LEU A 26 -11.71 -5.79 -7.31
C LEU A 26 -12.13 -4.83 -8.44
N LEU A 27 -11.88 -3.54 -8.34
CA LEU A 27 -12.06 -2.59 -9.45
C LEU A 27 -11.20 -3.01 -10.63
N ARG A 28 -11.77 -2.93 -11.85
CA ARG A 28 -11.13 -3.46 -13.07
C ARG A 28 -10.75 -2.38 -14.05
N PHE A 29 -9.57 -2.55 -14.62
CA PHE A 29 -9.03 -1.76 -15.73
C PHE A 29 -8.66 -2.72 -16.86
N GLU A 30 -9.34 -2.63 -18.00
CA GLU A 30 -9.23 -3.56 -19.14
C GLU A 30 -9.39 -5.05 -18.73
N GLY A 31 -10.34 -5.32 -17.85
CA GLY A 31 -10.68 -6.69 -17.44
C GLY A 31 -9.83 -7.26 -16.30
N GLN A 32 -8.72 -6.63 -15.92
CA GLN A 32 -7.85 -7.03 -14.83
C GLN A 32 -8.14 -6.21 -13.57
N SER A 33 -8.32 -6.86 -12.41
CA SER A 33 -8.55 -6.18 -11.14
C SER A 33 -7.28 -5.57 -10.56
N LEU A 34 -7.42 -4.59 -9.64
CA LEU A 34 -6.28 -4.08 -8.89
C LEU A 34 -5.55 -5.20 -8.16
N LEU A 35 -6.29 -6.11 -7.52
CA LEU A 35 -5.72 -7.24 -6.80
C LEU A 35 -4.90 -8.17 -7.71
N GLU A 36 -5.42 -8.49 -8.92
CA GLU A 36 -4.67 -9.27 -9.91
C GLU A 36 -3.36 -8.56 -10.29
N ARG A 37 -3.40 -7.25 -10.54
CA ARG A 37 -2.20 -6.43 -10.86
C ARG A 37 -1.18 -6.44 -9.74
N HIS A 38 -1.62 -6.25 -8.49
CA HIS A 38 -0.73 -6.32 -7.33
C HIS A 38 -0.04 -7.69 -7.23
N ILE A 39 -0.80 -8.78 -7.35
CA ILE A 39 -0.27 -10.13 -7.24
C ILE A 39 0.77 -10.41 -8.32
N GLU A 40 0.48 -10.07 -9.58
CA GLU A 40 1.42 -10.25 -10.67
C GLU A 40 2.73 -9.46 -10.45
N MET A 41 2.62 -8.20 -10.04
CA MET A 41 3.79 -7.38 -9.74
C MET A 41 4.62 -7.91 -8.58
N LEU A 42 3.99 -8.38 -7.51
CA LEU A 42 4.69 -8.98 -6.38
C LEU A 42 5.45 -10.26 -6.78
N GLN A 43 4.85 -11.09 -7.64
CA GLN A 43 5.50 -12.29 -8.18
C GLN A 43 6.69 -11.92 -9.09
N ILE A 44 6.54 -10.92 -9.96
CA ILE A 44 7.64 -10.41 -10.82
C ILE A 44 8.79 -9.87 -9.96
N CYS A 45 8.49 -9.20 -8.86
CA CYS A 45 9.47 -8.67 -7.93
C CYS A 45 10.07 -9.72 -6.98
N ASN A 46 9.76 -11.00 -7.17
CA ASN A 46 10.25 -12.11 -6.35
C ASN A 46 9.93 -11.97 -4.85
N ILE A 47 8.78 -11.42 -4.52
CA ILE A 47 8.24 -11.46 -3.15
C ILE A 47 7.92 -12.91 -2.79
N GLU A 48 8.28 -13.34 -1.59
CA GLU A 48 8.17 -14.74 -1.15
C GLU A 48 6.72 -15.18 -0.92
N GLU A 49 5.92 -14.30 -0.31
CA GLU A 49 4.55 -14.58 0.13
C GLU A 49 3.77 -13.26 0.16
N LEU A 50 2.53 -13.30 -0.31
CA LEU A 50 1.53 -12.25 -0.04
C LEU A 50 0.57 -12.73 1.05
N VAL A 51 0.50 -11.99 2.14
CA VAL A 51 -0.53 -12.15 3.16
C VAL A 51 -1.58 -11.07 2.99
N LEU A 52 -2.78 -11.50 2.63
CA LEU A 52 -3.92 -10.63 2.36
C LEU A 52 -4.82 -10.59 3.60
N VAL A 53 -4.96 -9.43 4.24
CA VAL A 53 -5.93 -9.23 5.32
C VAL A 53 -7.28 -8.92 4.69
N VAL A 54 -8.25 -9.81 4.89
CA VAL A 54 -9.59 -9.75 4.30
C VAL A 54 -10.66 -9.53 5.35
N GLY A 55 -11.83 -9.04 4.93
CA GLY A 55 -12.98 -8.80 5.80
C GLY A 55 -14.26 -8.72 4.97
N HIS A 56 -14.59 -7.54 4.43
CA HIS A 56 -15.74 -7.36 3.57
C HIS A 56 -15.61 -8.21 2.29
N ARG A 57 -16.63 -9.03 2.01
CA ARG A 57 -16.69 -9.90 0.81
C ARG A 57 -15.40 -10.71 0.58
N LYS A 58 -14.84 -11.26 1.65
CA LYS A 58 -13.57 -11.98 1.64
C LYS A 58 -13.52 -13.12 0.63
N GLU A 59 -14.65 -13.81 0.39
CA GLU A 59 -14.74 -14.92 -0.56
C GLU A 59 -14.44 -14.46 -1.99
N ASP A 60 -14.89 -13.27 -2.37
CA ASP A 60 -14.64 -12.70 -3.70
C ASP A 60 -13.16 -12.32 -3.87
N LEU A 61 -12.56 -11.70 -2.83
CA LEU A 61 -11.14 -11.36 -2.82
C LEU A 61 -10.25 -12.61 -2.93
N ILE A 62 -10.55 -13.65 -2.14
CA ILE A 62 -9.80 -14.90 -2.16
C ILE A 62 -9.94 -15.60 -3.53
N ALA A 63 -11.17 -15.66 -4.07
CA ALA A 63 -11.42 -16.27 -5.36
C ALA A 63 -10.69 -15.53 -6.50
N GLU A 64 -10.63 -14.20 -6.44
CA GLU A 64 -9.91 -13.38 -7.41
C GLU A 64 -8.40 -13.62 -7.31
N ALA A 65 -7.86 -13.56 -6.09
CA ALA A 65 -6.44 -13.75 -5.84
C ALA A 65 -5.92 -15.11 -6.34
N LEU A 66 -6.69 -16.16 -6.13
CA LEU A 66 -6.33 -17.53 -6.55
C LEU A 66 -6.34 -17.74 -8.08
N LYS A 67 -6.85 -16.80 -8.89
CA LYS A 67 -6.82 -16.93 -10.35
C LYS A 67 -5.43 -16.73 -10.94
N VAL A 68 -4.63 -15.87 -10.33
CA VAL A 68 -3.34 -15.41 -10.89
C VAL A 68 -2.13 -15.77 -10.03
N ALA A 69 -2.36 -16.14 -8.77
CA ALA A 69 -1.29 -16.53 -7.88
C ALA A 69 -0.79 -17.96 -8.18
N HIS A 70 0.52 -18.14 -8.18
CA HIS A 70 1.08 -19.49 -8.19
C HIS A 70 0.85 -20.19 -6.82
N ASP A 71 0.92 -21.51 -6.82
CA ASP A 71 0.67 -22.33 -5.63
C ASP A 71 1.54 -21.90 -4.45
N GLY A 72 0.90 -21.66 -3.31
CA GLY A 72 1.57 -21.31 -2.06
C GLY A 72 2.00 -19.84 -1.94
N PHE A 73 1.77 -19.00 -2.96
CA PHE A 73 2.16 -17.59 -2.90
C PHE A 73 1.25 -16.75 -1.99
N ILE A 74 -0.03 -17.09 -1.94
CA ILE A 74 -1.03 -16.33 -1.17
C ILE A 74 -1.44 -17.06 0.08
N ARG A 75 -1.47 -16.31 1.17
CA ARG A 75 -2.16 -16.64 2.40
C ARG A 75 -3.10 -15.51 2.77
N TRP A 76 -4.23 -15.80 3.40
CA TRP A 76 -5.15 -14.76 3.86
C TRP A 76 -5.44 -14.88 5.35
N ILE A 77 -5.74 -13.73 5.95
CA ILE A 77 -6.14 -13.60 7.36
C ILE A 77 -7.50 -12.92 7.38
N ASP A 78 -8.48 -13.56 8.00
CA ASP A 78 -9.80 -13.00 8.20
C ASP A 78 -9.79 -12.03 9.39
N ASN A 79 -10.18 -10.78 9.15
CA ASN A 79 -10.43 -9.82 10.21
C ASN A 79 -11.94 -9.63 10.40
N PRO A 80 -12.60 -10.35 11.33
CA PRO A 80 -14.03 -10.22 11.56
C PRO A 80 -14.43 -8.84 12.13
N ARG A 81 -13.45 -8.09 12.66
CA ARG A 81 -13.63 -6.76 13.25
C ARG A 81 -13.32 -5.61 12.30
N TYR A 82 -13.27 -5.86 10.98
CA TYR A 82 -12.86 -4.89 9.95
C TYR A 82 -13.67 -3.58 9.94
N ARG A 83 -14.90 -3.59 10.50
CA ARG A 83 -15.77 -2.40 10.58
C ARG A 83 -15.43 -1.48 11.75
N GLU A 84 -14.65 -1.95 12.72
CA GLU A 84 -14.36 -1.22 13.95
C GLU A 84 -13.15 -0.28 13.83
N GLY A 85 -12.29 -0.50 12.84
CA GLY A 85 -11.18 0.40 12.55
C GLY A 85 -10.03 -0.26 11.76
N PRO A 86 -9.33 0.51 10.92
CA PRO A 86 -8.25 -0.02 10.07
C PRO A 86 -7.03 -0.51 10.86
N ILE A 87 -6.81 -0.01 12.08
CA ILE A 87 -5.73 -0.50 12.97
C ILE A 87 -5.90 -1.99 13.27
N LEU A 88 -7.15 -2.47 13.40
CA LEU A 88 -7.43 -3.90 13.62
C LEU A 88 -7.07 -4.75 12.41
N SER A 89 -7.15 -4.20 11.19
CA SER A 89 -6.68 -4.89 9.98
C SER A 89 -5.16 -4.98 9.96
N LEU A 90 -4.44 -3.92 10.37
CA LEU A 90 -2.99 -3.97 10.53
C LEU A 90 -2.58 -5.01 11.59
N ALA A 91 -3.23 -4.98 12.76
CA ALA A 91 -2.95 -5.91 13.87
C ALA A 91 -3.28 -7.37 13.51
N ALA A 92 -4.28 -7.63 12.67
CA ALA A 92 -4.54 -8.97 12.15
C ALA A 92 -3.32 -9.56 11.41
N GLY A 93 -2.46 -8.70 10.83
CA GLY A 93 -1.19 -9.08 10.23
C GLY A 93 -0.05 -9.42 11.21
N GLU A 94 -0.29 -9.57 12.52
CA GLU A 94 0.73 -9.79 13.56
C GLU A 94 1.73 -10.88 13.19
N GLU A 95 1.27 -12.02 12.69
CA GLU A 95 2.13 -13.15 12.33
C GLU A 95 3.17 -12.75 11.26
N VAL A 96 2.81 -11.89 10.31
CA VAL A 96 3.73 -11.38 9.28
C VAL A 96 4.65 -10.32 9.87
N LEU A 97 4.10 -9.36 10.60
CA LEU A 97 4.87 -8.28 11.21
C LEU A 97 5.92 -8.78 12.19
N ARG A 98 5.66 -9.92 12.85
CA ARG A 98 6.60 -10.58 13.79
C ARG A 98 7.34 -11.78 13.21
N SER A 99 7.27 -11.99 11.89
CA SER A 99 7.87 -13.18 11.25
C SER A 99 9.40 -13.19 11.25
N GLY A 100 10.05 -12.07 11.53
CA GLY A 100 11.50 -11.89 11.38
C GLY A 100 11.94 -11.64 9.92
N SER A 101 11.01 -11.63 8.96
CA SER A 101 11.27 -11.22 7.58
C SER A 101 11.06 -9.71 7.40
N ASP A 102 11.74 -9.12 6.42
CA ASP A 102 11.38 -7.78 5.95
C ASP A 102 9.97 -7.81 5.35
N VAL A 103 9.21 -6.73 5.53
CA VAL A 103 7.80 -6.65 5.15
C VAL A 103 7.59 -5.49 4.17
N LEU A 104 6.93 -5.79 3.06
CA LEU A 104 6.35 -4.81 2.16
C LEU A 104 4.88 -4.62 2.57
N PHE A 105 4.58 -3.47 3.17
CA PHE A 105 3.21 -3.06 3.47
C PHE A 105 2.57 -2.42 2.24
N MET A 106 1.30 -2.74 1.99
CA MET A 106 0.57 -2.24 0.82
C MET A 106 -0.91 -2.01 1.11
N ASP A 107 -1.43 -0.90 0.63
CA ASP A 107 -2.86 -0.72 0.44
C ASP A 107 -3.32 -1.42 -0.84
N SER A 108 -4.58 -1.86 -0.87
CA SER A 108 -5.12 -2.71 -1.95
C SER A 108 -5.88 -1.93 -3.04
N ASP A 109 -6.09 -0.64 -2.85
CA ASP A 109 -6.92 0.23 -3.68
C ASP A 109 -6.13 1.26 -4.50
N VAL A 110 -4.84 1.01 -4.69
CA VAL A 110 -3.94 1.86 -5.47
C VAL A 110 -3.72 1.28 -6.87
N LEU A 111 -4.01 2.08 -7.89
CA LEU A 111 -3.55 1.83 -9.26
C LEU A 111 -2.21 2.52 -9.46
N TYR A 112 -1.18 1.79 -9.85
CA TYR A 112 0.17 2.34 -9.96
C TYR A 112 0.97 1.76 -11.14
N HIS A 113 1.92 2.54 -11.61
CA HIS A 113 2.89 2.11 -12.62
C HIS A 113 3.93 1.16 -11.97
N PRO A 114 4.33 0.05 -12.64
CA PRO A 114 5.28 -0.93 -12.10
C PRO A 114 6.56 -0.35 -11.50
N LEU A 115 7.13 0.67 -12.14
CA LEU A 115 8.33 1.36 -11.65
C LEU A 115 8.23 1.87 -10.21
N LEU A 116 7.03 2.17 -9.72
CA LEU A 116 6.83 2.63 -8.35
C LEU A 116 7.22 1.54 -7.34
N LEU A 117 6.72 0.33 -7.54
CA LEU A 117 7.02 -0.81 -6.68
C LEU A 117 8.47 -1.29 -6.86
N GLU A 118 8.95 -1.35 -8.08
CA GLU A 118 10.35 -1.70 -8.40
C GLU A 118 11.32 -0.76 -7.67
N LYS A 119 11.07 0.54 -7.72
CA LYS A 119 11.89 1.55 -7.06
C LYS A 119 11.90 1.38 -5.54
N LEU A 120 10.74 1.13 -4.92
CA LEU A 120 10.63 0.88 -3.49
C LEU A 120 11.42 -0.37 -3.07
N ILE A 121 11.29 -1.47 -3.81
CA ILE A 121 11.97 -2.74 -3.49
C ILE A 121 13.47 -2.61 -3.67
N ALA A 122 13.92 -1.97 -4.75
CA ALA A 122 15.33 -1.77 -5.06
C ALA A 122 16.03 -0.71 -4.19
N SER A 123 15.27 0.07 -3.41
CA SER A 123 15.83 1.11 -2.54
C SER A 123 16.93 0.57 -1.62
N PRO A 124 18.04 1.28 -1.45
CA PRO A 124 19.09 0.92 -0.49
C PRO A 124 18.64 1.09 0.98
N HIS A 125 17.60 1.88 1.22
CA HIS A 125 17.02 2.05 2.55
C HIS A 125 16.28 0.78 2.97
N ARG A 126 16.64 0.22 4.12
CA ARG A 126 16.00 -1.01 4.63
C ARG A 126 14.55 -0.77 5.06
N THR A 127 14.28 0.42 5.60
CA THR A 127 12.93 0.93 5.85
C THR A 127 12.74 2.16 5.01
N CYS A 128 11.73 2.16 4.13
CA CYS A 128 11.60 3.14 3.05
C CYS A 128 10.16 3.49 2.77
N PHE A 129 9.85 4.79 2.76
CA PHE A 129 8.63 5.35 2.19
C PHE A 129 8.80 5.62 0.69
N ILE A 130 7.71 5.67 -0.04
CA ILE A 130 7.67 6.33 -1.36
C ILE A 130 6.94 7.66 -1.21
N VAL A 131 7.40 8.66 -1.96
CA VAL A 131 6.92 10.05 -1.81
C VAL A 131 6.70 10.68 -3.18
N ASP A 132 5.48 11.14 -3.44
CA ASP A 132 5.18 11.98 -4.59
C ASP A 132 5.13 13.44 -4.14
N ARG A 133 6.01 14.28 -4.73
CA ARG A 133 6.09 15.71 -4.39
C ARG A 133 5.05 16.57 -5.12
N GLU A 134 4.44 16.03 -6.18
CA GLU A 134 3.41 16.71 -6.97
C GLU A 134 2.03 16.14 -6.62
N PHE A 135 1.46 16.55 -5.49
CA PHE A 135 0.13 16.15 -5.07
C PHE A 135 -0.83 17.33 -4.96
N GLN A 136 -2.12 17.06 -5.04
CA GLN A 136 -3.18 18.04 -4.83
C GLN A 136 -3.63 17.99 -3.37
N SER A 137 -3.64 19.15 -2.69
CA SER A 137 -3.95 19.21 -1.25
C SER A 137 -5.45 19.02 -0.92
N ASP A 138 -6.31 18.88 -1.93
CA ASP A 138 -7.75 18.95 -1.77
C ASP A 138 -8.37 17.64 -1.24
N ASP A 139 -7.65 16.51 -1.32
CA ASP A 139 -8.15 15.16 -1.07
C ASP A 139 -7.76 14.58 0.31
N ASP A 140 -7.30 15.43 1.26
CA ASP A 140 -6.82 15.01 2.60
C ASP A 140 -5.78 13.87 2.54
N PRO A 141 -4.70 14.02 1.75
CA PRO A 141 -3.72 12.98 1.51
C PRO A 141 -2.94 12.61 2.77
N VAL A 142 -2.44 11.38 2.82
CA VAL A 142 -1.42 10.98 3.80
C VAL A 142 -0.08 11.56 3.35
N LYS A 143 0.56 12.34 4.23
CA LYS A 143 1.76 13.11 3.92
C LYS A 143 3.00 12.48 4.52
N VAL A 144 4.10 12.54 3.78
CA VAL A 144 5.46 12.31 4.27
C VAL A 144 6.16 13.66 4.32
N CYS A 145 6.70 14.03 5.48
CA CYS A 145 7.41 15.30 5.67
C CYS A 145 8.90 15.05 5.78
N LEU A 146 9.67 15.80 5.02
CA LEU A 146 11.13 15.74 5.05
C LEU A 146 11.71 17.03 5.61
N LYS A 147 12.86 16.89 6.27
CA LYS A 147 13.73 17.99 6.69
C LYS A 147 15.18 17.56 6.45
N ASP A 148 15.92 18.34 5.67
CA ASP A 148 17.30 18.01 5.28
C ASP A 148 17.39 16.57 4.69
N ASP A 149 16.44 16.18 3.83
CA ASP A 149 16.30 14.84 3.24
C ASP A 149 16.06 13.69 4.24
N ILE A 150 15.69 13.99 5.49
CA ILE A 150 15.31 13.01 6.51
C ILE A 150 13.80 13.00 6.70
N VAL A 151 13.20 11.81 6.81
CA VAL A 151 11.76 11.67 7.10
C VAL A 151 11.52 12.06 8.56
N VAL A 152 10.82 13.18 8.77
CA VAL A 152 10.61 13.75 10.12
C VAL A 152 9.18 13.65 10.62
N ASP A 153 8.20 13.56 9.73
CA ASP A 153 6.79 13.39 10.11
C ASP A 153 6.00 12.60 9.05
N PHE A 154 4.87 12.03 9.46
CA PHE A 154 4.01 11.19 8.63
C PHE A 154 2.54 11.27 9.07
N GLY A 155 1.62 11.24 8.11
CA GLY A 155 0.18 11.13 8.33
C GLY A 155 -0.61 12.32 7.78
N LYS A 156 -1.93 12.30 7.99
CA LYS A 156 -2.82 13.37 7.52
C LYS A 156 -2.59 14.69 8.26
N VAL A 157 -2.41 14.61 9.57
CA VAL A 157 -2.07 15.76 10.43
C VAL A 157 -0.57 15.75 10.71
N ILE A 158 0.11 16.79 10.27
CA ILE A 158 1.57 16.95 10.34
C ILE A 158 1.96 18.18 11.16
N GLY A 159 3.16 18.15 11.74
CA GLY A 159 3.78 19.30 12.40
C GLY A 159 4.33 20.31 11.40
N GLU A 160 4.82 21.45 11.88
CA GLU A 160 5.35 22.55 11.05
C GLU A 160 6.86 22.45 10.78
N ASP A 161 7.60 21.57 11.47
CA ASP A 161 9.06 21.47 11.37
C ASP A 161 9.49 20.55 10.22
N HIS A 162 9.31 21.02 8.98
CA HIS A 162 9.73 20.35 7.76
C HIS A 162 10.03 21.39 6.66
N ASP A 163 10.80 21.02 5.66
CA ASP A 163 11.14 21.85 4.50
C ASP A 163 10.49 21.33 3.21
N MET A 164 10.03 20.05 3.20
CA MET A 164 9.33 19.45 2.07
C MET A 164 8.22 18.53 2.54
N VAL A 165 7.11 18.51 1.81
CA VAL A 165 5.99 17.59 1.98
C VAL A 165 5.70 16.91 0.66
N GLY A 166 5.42 15.61 0.70
CA GLY A 166 4.88 14.86 -0.42
C GLY A 166 3.78 13.93 0.03
N GLU A 167 3.02 13.41 -0.92
CA GLU A 167 1.97 12.42 -0.70
C GLU A 167 2.57 11.01 -0.64
N TRP A 168 2.00 10.17 0.23
CA TRP A 168 2.35 8.76 0.37
C TRP A 168 1.41 7.88 -0.45
N PRO A 169 1.91 7.15 -1.45
CA PRO A 169 1.09 6.28 -2.30
C PRO A 169 0.61 4.96 -1.67
N GLY A 170 0.62 4.81 -0.36
CA GLY A 170 0.08 3.61 0.30
C GLY A 170 1.05 2.42 0.42
N PHE A 171 2.33 2.56 0.07
CA PHE A 171 3.31 1.46 0.13
C PHE A 171 4.54 1.84 0.95
N MET A 172 5.01 0.87 1.76
CA MET A 172 6.19 1.04 2.60
C MET A 172 6.97 -0.27 2.71
N LYS A 173 8.28 -0.21 2.49
CA LYS A 173 9.20 -1.31 2.82
C LYS A 173 9.67 -1.16 4.25
N MET A 174 9.63 -2.21 5.04
CA MET A 174 10.06 -2.24 6.43
C MET A 174 11.05 -3.38 6.67
N GLU A 175 12.17 -3.09 7.30
CA GLU A 175 12.99 -4.15 7.86
C GLU A 175 12.26 -4.84 9.03
N SER A 176 12.64 -6.08 9.31
CA SER A 176 11.92 -6.95 10.26
C SER A 176 11.77 -6.37 11.67
N CYS A 177 12.76 -5.62 12.15
CA CYS A 177 12.68 -4.98 13.48
C CYS A 177 11.61 -3.87 13.49
N ILE A 178 11.52 -3.05 12.44
CA ILE A 178 10.50 -2.00 12.32
C ILE A 178 9.11 -2.61 12.16
N ALA A 179 8.97 -3.69 11.38
CA ALA A 179 7.70 -4.42 11.29
C ALA A 179 7.23 -4.92 12.66
N GLY A 180 8.12 -5.42 13.51
CA GLY A 180 7.82 -5.79 14.89
C GLY A 180 7.37 -4.60 15.75
N LEU A 181 8.04 -3.46 15.64
CA LEU A 181 7.67 -2.23 16.36
C LEU A 181 6.31 -1.68 15.88
N MET A 182 5.96 -1.84 14.61
CA MET A 182 4.63 -1.50 14.09
C MET A 182 3.54 -2.29 14.84
N MET A 183 3.75 -3.59 15.06
CA MET A 183 2.79 -4.39 15.83
C MET A 183 2.73 -3.98 17.30
N ASP A 184 3.87 -3.67 17.95
CA ASP A 184 3.90 -3.20 19.33
C ASP A 184 3.17 -1.86 19.49
N ALA A 185 3.33 -0.94 18.53
CA ALA A 185 2.62 0.33 18.53
C ALA A 185 1.12 0.16 18.26
N ALA A 186 0.74 -0.72 17.33
CA ALA A 186 -0.66 -1.06 17.08
C ALA A 186 -1.33 -1.64 18.33
N GLN A 187 -0.67 -2.56 19.04
CA GLN A 187 -1.19 -3.17 20.27
C GLN A 187 -1.42 -2.12 21.37
N LYS A 188 -0.49 -1.17 21.55
CA LYS A 188 -0.66 -0.08 22.53
C LYS A 188 -1.90 0.77 22.25
N ILE A 189 -2.17 1.06 20.98
CA ILE A 189 -3.35 1.84 20.57
C ILE A 189 -4.64 1.02 20.81
N ILE A 190 -4.61 -0.29 20.52
CA ILE A 190 -5.73 -1.20 20.76
C ILE A 190 -6.01 -1.33 22.26
N ASP A 191 -4.98 -1.47 23.09
CA ASP A 191 -5.10 -1.58 24.56
C ASP A 191 -5.63 -0.28 25.18
N ALA A 192 -5.40 0.85 24.54
CA ALA A 192 -5.96 2.16 24.93
C ALA A 192 -7.40 2.37 24.43
N GLU A 193 -7.99 1.39 23.71
CA GLU A 193 -9.32 1.47 23.09
C GLU A 193 -9.45 2.60 22.03
N GLU A 194 -8.34 3.07 21.45
CA GLU A 194 -8.31 4.15 20.44
C GLU A 194 -8.36 3.60 19.00
N ILE A 195 -9.18 2.60 18.74
CA ILE A 195 -9.21 1.82 17.49
C ILE A 195 -9.84 2.55 16.29
N GLU A 196 -10.63 3.61 16.53
CA GLU A 196 -11.32 4.37 15.46
C GLU A 196 -10.36 5.17 14.55
N GLY A 197 -9.10 5.27 14.92
CA GLY A 197 -8.10 5.99 14.15
C GLY A 197 -7.52 5.18 12.99
N SER A 198 -6.94 5.90 12.03
CA SER A 198 -6.22 5.32 10.90
C SER A 198 -4.92 4.64 11.34
N TYR A 199 -4.50 3.58 10.62
CA TYR A 199 -3.26 2.84 10.91
C TYR A 199 -1.99 3.67 10.68
N GLU A 200 -2.04 4.78 9.94
CA GLU A 200 -0.92 5.70 9.76
C GLU A 200 -0.46 6.32 11.11
N ARG A 201 -1.35 6.36 12.11
CA ARG A 201 -0.97 6.72 13.49
C ARG A 201 0.07 5.77 14.08
N VAL A 202 -0.02 4.49 13.73
CA VAL A 202 0.94 3.47 14.14
C VAL A 202 2.30 3.74 13.49
N MET A 203 2.31 3.97 12.18
CA MET A 203 3.54 4.32 11.43
C MET A 203 4.19 5.59 11.98
N LYS A 204 3.39 6.64 12.22
CA LYS A 204 3.86 7.89 12.85
C LYS A 204 4.45 7.66 14.23
N ALA A 205 3.83 6.84 15.06
CA ALA A 205 4.33 6.53 16.41
C ALA A 205 5.69 5.85 16.37
N VAL A 206 5.87 4.88 15.46
CA VAL A 206 7.17 4.20 15.27
C VAL A 206 8.21 5.16 14.70
N LEU A 207 7.87 5.95 13.66
CA LEU A 207 8.75 6.98 13.10
C LEU A 207 9.29 7.92 14.19
N LYS A 208 8.43 8.35 15.11
CA LYS A 208 8.82 9.28 16.19
C LYS A 208 9.61 8.63 17.33
N SER A 209 9.58 7.30 17.45
CA SER A 209 10.30 6.57 18.51
C SER A 209 11.70 6.12 18.11
N GLU A 210 11.96 6.02 16.82
CA GLU A 210 13.21 5.52 16.26
C GLU A 210 14.16 6.66 15.85
N PRO A 211 15.46 6.40 15.73
CA PRO A 211 16.41 7.38 15.18
C PRO A 211 15.98 7.86 13.79
N PRO A 212 16.13 9.15 13.48
CA PRO A 212 15.67 9.72 12.21
C PRO A 212 16.21 9.00 10.96
N GLU A 213 17.45 8.48 11.02
CA GLU A 213 18.12 7.81 9.90
C GLU A 213 17.56 6.39 9.62
N THR A 214 16.68 5.89 10.50
CA THR A 214 16.02 4.57 10.33
C THR A 214 15.14 4.54 9.10
N PHE A 215 14.53 5.68 8.75
CA PHE A 215 13.56 5.79 7.68
C PHE A 215 14.14 6.59 6.50
N GLY A 216 14.23 5.92 5.36
CA GLY A 216 14.53 6.57 4.11
C GLY A 216 13.29 6.81 3.26
N PHE A 217 13.47 7.40 2.09
CA PHE A 217 12.41 7.58 1.12
C PHE A 217 12.93 7.43 -0.31
N GLU A 218 12.02 7.09 -1.23
CA GLU A 218 12.23 7.15 -2.66
C GLU A 218 11.24 8.15 -3.27
N ASP A 219 11.76 9.07 -4.06
CA ASP A 219 10.96 10.03 -4.79
C ASP A 219 10.31 9.36 -6.01
N VAL A 220 8.99 9.28 -6.03
CA VAL A 220 8.21 8.68 -7.13
C VAL A 220 7.45 9.73 -7.94
N THR A 221 7.81 11.00 -7.80
CA THR A 221 7.23 12.11 -8.56
C THR A 221 7.27 11.82 -10.07
N ASN A 222 6.20 12.11 -10.76
CA ASN A 222 5.97 11.81 -12.18
C ASN A 222 5.80 10.31 -12.54
N ILE A 223 5.91 9.37 -11.61
CA ILE A 223 5.49 7.99 -11.84
C ILE A 223 3.96 7.92 -11.68
N PRO A 224 3.19 7.41 -12.66
CA PRO A 224 1.73 7.42 -12.57
C PRO A 224 1.20 6.51 -11.46
N TRP A 225 0.35 7.08 -10.62
CA TRP A 225 -0.39 6.34 -9.59
C TRP A 225 -1.64 7.10 -9.15
N VAL A 226 -2.57 6.42 -8.50
CA VAL A 226 -3.74 7.01 -7.84
C VAL A 226 -4.30 6.03 -6.80
N GLU A 227 -4.59 6.49 -5.61
CA GLU A 227 -5.44 5.81 -4.63
C GLU A 227 -6.90 6.07 -5.00
N ILE A 228 -7.75 5.03 -4.98
CA ILE A 228 -9.15 5.14 -5.41
C ILE A 228 -10.05 5.20 -4.19
N ASP A 229 -10.31 6.42 -3.72
CA ASP A 229 -11.17 6.69 -2.58
C ASP A 229 -12.55 7.24 -2.95
N TYR A 230 -12.62 8.02 -4.01
CA TYR A 230 -13.84 8.69 -4.48
C TYR A 230 -14.14 8.35 -5.95
N PRO A 231 -15.38 8.59 -6.45
CA PRO A 231 -15.68 8.41 -7.87
C PRO A 231 -14.78 9.22 -8.82
N SER A 232 -14.33 10.41 -8.41
CA SER A 232 -13.37 11.24 -9.15
C SER A 232 -12.02 10.56 -9.32
N ASP A 233 -11.59 9.75 -8.34
CA ASP A 233 -10.32 9.02 -8.43
C ASP A 233 -10.41 7.88 -9.43
N PHE A 234 -11.56 7.22 -9.49
CA PHE A 234 -11.82 6.19 -10.50
C PHE A 234 -11.82 6.78 -11.93
N GLU A 235 -12.38 7.96 -12.11
CA GLU A 235 -12.29 8.70 -13.39
C GLU A 235 -10.83 9.07 -13.71
N LYS A 236 -10.09 9.62 -12.74
CA LYS A 236 -8.67 9.92 -12.87
C LYS A 236 -7.84 8.66 -13.19
N ALA A 237 -8.14 7.54 -12.51
CA ALA A 237 -7.50 6.26 -12.76
C ALA A 237 -7.71 5.80 -14.20
N THR A 238 -8.96 5.86 -14.69
CA THR A 238 -9.33 5.40 -16.04
C THR A 238 -8.76 6.29 -17.15
N ASP A 239 -8.90 7.61 -16.98
CA ASP A 239 -8.65 8.56 -18.08
C ASP A 239 -7.19 9.03 -18.14
N LYS A 240 -6.46 9.01 -17.03
CA LYS A 240 -5.14 9.62 -16.93
C LYS A 240 -4.03 8.65 -16.49
N VAL A 241 -4.29 7.81 -15.49
CA VAL A 241 -3.25 6.95 -14.90
C VAL A 241 -3.09 5.66 -15.69
N PHE A 242 -4.20 4.95 -15.91
CA PHE A 242 -4.16 3.66 -16.58
C PHE A 242 -3.58 3.71 -18.01
N PRO A 243 -3.91 4.68 -18.88
CA PRO A 243 -3.31 4.78 -20.22
C PRO A 243 -1.78 4.86 -20.18
N ARG A 244 -1.20 5.60 -19.23
CA ARG A 244 0.26 5.71 -19.07
C ARG A 244 0.90 4.40 -18.63
N ILE A 245 0.20 3.60 -17.82
CA ILE A 245 0.64 2.27 -17.40
C ILE A 245 0.58 1.30 -18.59
N SER A 246 -0.52 1.31 -19.34
CA SER A 246 -0.73 0.46 -20.51
C SER A 246 0.31 0.71 -21.60
N ASP A 247 0.63 1.96 -21.89
CA ASP A 247 1.68 2.35 -22.85
C ASP A 247 3.06 1.80 -22.47
N TYR A 248 3.40 1.84 -21.17
CA TYR A 248 4.66 1.30 -20.68
C TYR A 248 4.73 -0.22 -20.84
N LEU A 249 3.68 -0.95 -20.43
CA LEU A 249 3.63 -2.40 -20.54
C LEU A 249 3.69 -2.85 -22.01
N ALA A 250 3.05 -2.12 -22.92
CA ALA A 250 3.13 -2.39 -24.36
C ALA A 250 4.56 -2.23 -24.90
N GLN A 251 5.31 -1.20 -24.45
CA GLN A 251 6.69 -0.98 -24.83
C GLN A 251 7.63 -2.10 -24.35
N LEU A 252 7.46 -2.59 -23.12
CA LEU A 252 8.23 -3.71 -22.59
C LEU A 252 8.01 -4.99 -23.40
N SER A 253 6.78 -5.27 -23.80
CA SER A 253 6.43 -6.44 -24.61
C SER A 253 7.11 -6.42 -25.99
N VAL A 254 7.25 -5.25 -26.61
CA VAL A 254 7.93 -5.08 -27.90
C VAL A 254 9.44 -5.29 -27.76
N THR A 255 10.05 -4.83 -26.67
CA THR A 255 11.49 -4.93 -26.44
C THR A 255 11.96 -6.38 -26.20
N GLN A 256 11.08 -7.22 -25.64
CA GLN A 256 11.37 -8.65 -25.42
C GLN A 256 11.24 -9.54 -26.67
N ILE A 257 10.65 -9.03 -27.76
CA ILE A 257 10.40 -9.79 -29.01
C ILE A 257 11.52 -9.58 -30.04
N THR A 258 12.46 -8.68 -29.83
CA THR A 258 13.66 -8.55 -30.66
C THR A 258 14.84 -9.29 -30.01
N PRO A 259 15.02 -10.60 -30.27
CA PRO A 259 16.30 -11.23 -29.96
C PRO A 259 17.35 -10.64 -30.91
N ASP A 260 18.50 -10.28 -30.36
CA ASP A 260 19.67 -9.85 -31.10
C ASP A 260 19.90 -10.77 -32.31
N GLY A 261 19.88 -10.17 -33.49
CA GLY A 261 20.21 -10.82 -34.73
C GLY A 261 21.72 -10.94 -34.94
#